data_8fd0bf7cae48d96aa6bf4671adc81082
#
_entry.id   8fd0bf7cae48d96aa6bf4671adc81082
#
_cell.length_a   1.000
_cell.length_b   1.000
_cell.length_c   1.000
_cell.angle_alpha   90.00
_cell.angle_beta   90.00
_cell.angle_gamma   90.00
#
_symmetry.space_group_name_H-M   'P 1'
#
loop_
_entity.id
_entity.type
_entity.pdbx_description
1 polymer ?
#
loop_
_entity_poly.entity_id
_entity_poly.type
_entity_poly.pdbx_seq_one_letter_code
_entity_poly.pdbx_strand_id
1 'polypeptide(L)'
;MMRSMFAGVSGTRAHQLRMDVIGNNIANVNTVGYKYGRATFQDMPSPTIRGSMAPSETRGGVDPMQVGLGVATRSIDIVFTPGNLEYTGRLTDMAIQGSGLFVVRDSSGGLMFTRDGAFKIDAEGNLTHPSTGFMVQGWMADPKGTIDRSGEIQGLKIPLGTSMSAKATDRITFVGNLNAEGDVGTLHSTSVPIYDSLGIQHTLILEYEKTGDNTWKWTARFGEPDENTGVIPQVGTGTFTFDANGAVVRGQDPSLDPATPTITFPPGGGAAGLEVKLDFTALSQFGEASSVNWSTQDGYAAGTMETFNIDDRGVVTGVYSNGQYKIIGQMALASFANPEGLTRQSNNM
;
A
#
# COMPACT_ATOMS: atom_id res chain seq x y z
N MET A 1 -32.85 45.27 40.17
CA MET A 1 -32.45 44.01 40.84
C MET A 1 -32.77 42.78 40.00
N MET A 2 -33.92 42.68 39.35
CA MET A 2 -34.27 41.48 38.52
C MET A 2 -33.31 41.23 37.37
N ARG A 3 -32.80 42.26 36.66
CA ARG A 3 -31.88 42.10 35.54
C ARG A 3 -30.55 41.48 35.94
N SER A 4 -29.97 41.88 37.05
CA SER A 4 -28.71 41.31 37.57
C SER A 4 -28.87 39.85 37.95
N MET A 5 -30.02 39.45 38.50
CA MET A 5 -30.33 38.05 38.80
C MET A 5 -30.44 37.23 37.50
N PHE A 6 -31.12 37.71 36.48
CA PHE A 6 -31.23 37.01 35.21
C PHE A 6 -29.88 36.90 34.51
N ALA A 7 -29.01 37.91 34.55
CA ALA A 7 -27.65 37.84 34.05
C ALA A 7 -26.83 36.78 34.81
N GLY A 8 -26.95 36.68 36.15
CA GLY A 8 -26.31 35.64 36.92
C GLY A 8 -26.82 34.24 36.59
N VAL A 9 -28.14 34.05 36.44
CA VAL A 9 -28.75 32.76 36.08
C VAL A 9 -28.31 32.35 34.66
N SER A 10 -28.24 33.29 33.69
CA SER A 10 -27.75 32.93 32.35
C SER A 10 -26.30 32.47 32.39
N GLY A 11 -25.44 33.14 33.16
CA GLY A 11 -24.04 32.73 33.37
C GLY A 11 -23.92 31.33 33.99
N THR A 12 -24.71 31.06 35.05
CA THR A 12 -24.70 29.75 35.68
C THR A 12 -25.12 28.65 34.71
N ARG A 13 -26.19 28.85 33.93
CA ARG A 13 -26.65 27.88 32.92
C ARG A 13 -25.60 27.62 31.83
N ALA A 14 -24.96 28.68 31.33
CA ALA A 14 -23.90 28.58 30.33
C ALA A 14 -22.70 27.81 30.87
N HIS A 15 -22.28 28.07 32.12
CA HIS A 15 -21.21 27.30 32.74
C HIS A 15 -21.60 25.86 33.08
N GLN A 16 -22.86 25.58 33.44
CA GLN A 16 -23.36 24.21 33.58
C GLN A 16 -23.21 23.43 32.28
N LEU A 17 -23.66 23.98 31.15
CA LEU A 17 -23.49 23.33 29.84
C LEU A 17 -22.01 23.11 29.48
N ARG A 18 -21.12 24.07 29.84
CA ARG A 18 -19.68 23.89 29.67
C ARG A 18 -19.16 22.72 30.52
N MET A 19 -19.63 22.56 31.75
CA MET A 19 -19.27 21.46 32.63
C MET A 19 -19.74 20.12 32.04
N ASP A 20 -20.94 20.08 31.45
CA ASP A 20 -21.48 18.88 30.79
C ASP A 20 -20.60 18.47 29.61
N VAL A 21 -20.15 19.44 28.79
CA VAL A 21 -19.21 19.17 27.68
C VAL A 21 -17.85 18.68 28.18
N ILE A 22 -17.31 19.31 29.24
CA ILE A 22 -16.04 18.87 29.86
C ILE A 22 -16.18 17.47 30.46
N GLY A 23 -17.27 17.18 31.15
CA GLY A 23 -17.58 15.86 31.74
C GLY A 23 -17.60 14.78 30.65
N ASN A 24 -18.24 15.07 29.50
CA ASN A 24 -18.26 14.17 28.36
C ASN A 24 -16.85 13.97 27.75
N ASN A 25 -16.05 15.01 27.64
CA ASN A 25 -14.67 14.89 27.16
C ASN A 25 -13.82 14.02 28.10
N ILE A 26 -13.97 14.18 29.41
CA ILE A 26 -13.25 13.36 30.39
C ILE A 26 -13.70 11.90 30.34
N ALA A 27 -15.00 11.65 30.22
CA ALA A 27 -15.55 10.30 30.11
C ALA A 27 -15.00 9.55 28.87
N ASN A 28 -14.68 10.28 27.80
CA ASN A 28 -14.19 9.72 26.55
C ASN A 28 -12.67 9.85 26.35
N VAL A 29 -11.90 10.15 27.38
CA VAL A 29 -10.45 10.35 27.29
C VAL A 29 -9.71 9.11 26.74
N ASN A 30 -10.21 7.91 27.03
CA ASN A 30 -9.69 6.63 26.54
C ASN A 30 -10.41 6.09 25.30
N THR A 31 -11.32 6.85 24.71
CA THR A 31 -12.05 6.41 23.51
C THR A 31 -11.22 6.71 22.27
N VAL A 32 -10.84 5.66 21.52
CA VAL A 32 -10.02 5.79 20.31
C VAL A 32 -10.74 6.65 19.26
N GLY A 33 -10.02 7.57 18.64
CA GLY A 33 -10.57 8.45 17.60
C GLY A 33 -11.50 9.56 18.11
N TYR A 34 -11.74 9.68 19.43
CA TYR A 34 -12.59 10.71 19.98
C TYR A 34 -12.05 12.12 19.72
N LYS A 35 -12.95 13.03 19.33
CA LYS A 35 -12.67 14.46 19.17
C LYS A 35 -13.44 15.24 20.23
N TYR A 36 -12.71 16.05 20.99
CA TYR A 36 -13.32 16.78 22.10
C TYR A 36 -14.20 17.93 21.65
N GLY A 37 -15.28 18.14 22.37
CA GLY A 37 -16.14 19.30 22.19
C GLY A 37 -15.66 20.49 22.99
N ARG A 38 -15.87 21.70 22.47
CA ARG A 38 -15.57 22.97 23.14
C ARG A 38 -16.79 23.88 23.08
N ALA A 39 -17.31 24.25 24.26
CA ALA A 39 -18.40 25.24 24.35
C ALA A 39 -17.84 26.66 24.23
N THR A 40 -18.42 27.47 23.32
CA THR A 40 -18.11 28.88 23.15
C THR A 40 -19.29 29.75 23.61
N PHE A 41 -19.00 30.94 24.09
CA PHE A 41 -20.00 31.85 24.63
C PHE A 41 -20.03 33.15 23.82
N GLN A 42 -21.16 33.83 23.88
CA GLN A 42 -21.35 35.16 23.36
C GLN A 42 -22.09 36.00 24.41
N ASP A 43 -21.80 37.30 24.45
CA ASP A 43 -22.58 38.26 25.23
C ASP A 43 -23.98 38.42 24.65
N MET A 44 -24.95 38.70 25.48
CA MET A 44 -26.30 39.08 25.04
C MET A 44 -26.35 40.59 24.73
N PRO A 45 -27.24 41.00 23.79
CA PRO A 45 -27.35 42.40 23.44
C PRO A 45 -27.49 43.33 24.67
N SER A 46 -26.65 44.33 24.75
CA SER A 46 -26.65 45.30 25.87
C SER A 46 -27.50 46.51 25.54
N PRO A 47 -28.66 46.70 26.19
CA PRO A 47 -29.49 47.91 25.97
C PRO A 47 -28.73 49.17 26.38
N THR A 48 -28.80 50.18 25.52
CA THR A 48 -28.19 51.49 25.74
C THR A 48 -29.14 52.37 26.56
N ILE A 49 -28.70 52.75 27.76
CA ILE A 49 -29.45 53.67 28.66
C ILE A 49 -29.23 55.10 28.21
N ARG A 50 -28.03 55.42 27.76
CA ARG A 50 -27.66 56.72 27.22
C ARG A 50 -26.76 56.54 25.99
N GLY A 51 -27.10 57.21 24.90
CA GLY A 51 -26.29 57.23 23.69
C GLY A 51 -25.00 58.04 23.87
N SER A 52 -24.01 57.77 23.01
CA SER A 52 -22.82 58.60 22.90
C SER A 52 -23.15 59.98 22.36
N MET A 53 -22.44 61.01 22.79
CA MET A 53 -22.52 62.31 22.25
C MET A 53 -21.12 62.75 21.78
N ALA A 54 -21.04 63.24 20.56
CA ALA A 54 -19.80 63.80 20.02
C ALA A 54 -19.36 65.07 20.77
N PRO A 55 -18.07 65.39 20.85
CA PRO A 55 -17.57 66.62 21.42
C PRO A 55 -18.02 67.80 20.56
N SER A 56 -18.34 68.92 21.19
CA SER A 56 -18.63 70.22 20.57
C SER A 56 -17.65 71.29 21.11
N GLU A 57 -17.65 72.48 20.53
CA GLU A 57 -16.69 73.56 20.92
C GLU A 57 -16.79 73.92 22.41
N THR A 58 -17.92 73.68 23.05
CA THR A 58 -18.19 74.10 24.45
C THR A 58 -18.34 72.87 25.39
N ARG A 59 -18.29 71.68 24.88
CA ARG A 59 -18.52 70.39 25.67
C ARG A 59 -17.73 69.29 25.17
N GLY A 60 -17.05 68.49 26.05
CA GLY A 60 -16.41 67.23 25.77
C GLY A 60 -17.39 66.15 25.36
N GLY A 61 -16.91 65.17 24.62
CA GLY A 61 -17.69 63.96 24.26
C GLY A 61 -18.17 63.20 25.49
N VAL A 62 -19.28 62.46 25.34
CA VAL A 62 -19.85 61.64 26.41
C VAL A 62 -19.97 60.21 25.89
N ASP A 63 -19.41 59.29 26.64
CA ASP A 63 -19.45 57.87 26.32
C ASP A 63 -20.86 57.27 26.49
N PRO A 64 -21.21 56.23 25.72
CA PRO A 64 -22.48 55.55 25.87
C PRO A 64 -22.55 54.79 27.21
N MET A 65 -23.71 54.71 27.81
CA MET A 65 -23.97 53.93 29.00
C MET A 65 -24.83 52.72 28.62
N GLN A 66 -24.24 51.52 28.70
CA GLN A 66 -24.87 50.26 28.34
C GLN A 66 -24.82 49.31 29.52
N VAL A 67 -25.83 48.43 29.63
CA VAL A 67 -25.91 47.39 30.67
C VAL A 67 -26.06 46.06 30.01
N GLY A 68 -25.10 45.14 30.24
CA GLY A 68 -25.15 43.78 29.75
C GLY A 68 -26.32 42.97 30.33
N LEU A 69 -26.90 42.09 29.54
CA LEU A 69 -28.00 41.18 29.94
C LEU A 69 -27.51 39.76 30.28
N GLY A 70 -26.21 39.52 30.24
CA GLY A 70 -25.61 38.21 30.55
C GLY A 70 -24.97 37.54 29.36
N VAL A 71 -24.85 36.25 29.39
CA VAL A 71 -24.15 35.40 28.43
C VAL A 71 -25.08 34.34 27.87
N ALA A 72 -24.92 34.02 26.59
CA ALA A 72 -25.54 32.85 25.96
C ALA A 72 -24.47 31.89 25.40
N THR A 73 -24.79 30.62 25.32
CA THR A 73 -23.95 29.67 24.59
C THR A 73 -24.08 29.95 23.10
N ARG A 74 -22.96 30.13 22.41
CA ARG A 74 -22.90 30.36 20.98
C ARG A 74 -22.93 29.04 20.21
N SER A 75 -21.99 28.16 20.50
CA SER A 75 -21.82 26.88 19.81
C SER A 75 -21.10 25.86 20.70
N ILE A 76 -21.20 24.60 20.31
CA ILE A 76 -20.35 23.52 20.81
C ILE A 76 -19.62 22.99 19.59
N ASP A 77 -18.35 23.39 19.46
CA ASP A 77 -17.52 23.05 18.31
C ASP A 77 -16.76 21.76 18.58
N ILE A 78 -16.60 20.91 17.56
CA ILE A 78 -15.77 19.71 17.62
C ILE A 78 -14.37 20.08 17.12
N VAL A 79 -13.36 19.79 17.93
CA VAL A 79 -11.97 20.12 17.59
C VAL A 79 -11.27 18.90 16.99
N PHE A 80 -10.87 19.00 15.71
CA PHE A 80 -10.28 17.92 14.93
C PHE A 80 -8.74 17.82 15.03
N THR A 81 -8.12 18.37 16.07
CA THR A 81 -6.67 18.21 16.26
C THR A 81 -6.28 16.74 16.40
N PRO A 82 -5.13 16.31 15.84
CA PRO A 82 -4.60 14.98 16.07
C PRO A 82 -4.38 14.73 17.58
N GLY A 83 -4.67 13.50 18.02
CA GLY A 83 -4.31 13.02 19.36
C GLY A 83 -2.95 12.35 19.37
N ASN A 84 -2.55 11.81 20.52
CA ASN A 84 -1.36 10.98 20.63
C ASN A 84 -1.58 9.65 19.92
N LEU A 85 -0.52 9.15 19.29
CA LEU A 85 -0.51 7.84 18.65
C LEU A 85 -0.03 6.80 19.66
N GLU A 86 -0.71 5.65 19.70
CA GLU A 86 -0.35 4.51 20.53
C GLU A 86 -0.05 3.31 19.62
N TYR A 87 1.04 2.60 19.90
CA TYR A 87 1.40 1.38 19.20
C TYR A 87 0.77 0.16 19.86
N THR A 88 -0.11 -0.53 19.12
CA THR A 88 -0.87 -1.68 19.65
C THR A 88 -0.27 -3.03 19.26
N GLY A 89 0.66 -3.07 18.29
CA GLY A 89 1.25 -4.29 17.75
C GLY A 89 0.32 -5.12 16.84
N ARG A 90 -0.87 -4.60 16.49
CA ARG A 90 -1.82 -5.27 15.60
C ARG A 90 -1.72 -4.71 14.17
N LEU A 91 -1.66 -5.59 13.18
CA LEU A 91 -1.54 -5.20 11.78
C LEU A 91 -2.77 -4.46 11.23
N THR A 92 -3.93 -4.64 11.86
CA THR A 92 -5.19 -4.02 11.45
C THR A 92 -5.45 -2.67 12.09
N ASP A 93 -4.67 -2.31 13.14
CA ASP A 93 -4.84 -1.05 13.83
C ASP A 93 -4.03 0.05 13.11
N MET A 94 -4.70 1.12 12.77
CA MET A 94 -4.13 2.19 11.96
C MET A 94 -4.50 3.55 12.52
N ALA A 95 -3.62 4.52 12.33
CA ALA A 95 -3.89 5.90 12.71
C ALA A 95 -3.51 6.85 11.57
N ILE A 96 -4.36 7.86 11.33
CA ILE A 96 -4.09 8.88 10.33
C ILE A 96 -3.27 10.00 10.97
N GLN A 97 -2.09 10.29 10.43
CA GLN A 97 -1.31 11.48 10.76
C GLN A 97 -1.79 12.65 9.87
N GLY A 98 -2.18 13.76 10.51
CA GLY A 98 -2.70 14.91 9.80
C GLY A 98 -4.24 14.93 9.69
N SER A 99 -4.78 15.59 8.67
CA SER A 99 -6.21 15.70 8.39
C SER A 99 -6.71 14.51 7.55
N GLY A 100 -7.95 14.11 7.74
CA GLY A 100 -8.61 13.03 6.99
C GLY A 100 -9.41 12.12 7.90
N LEU A 101 -10.29 11.31 7.32
CA LEU A 101 -11.15 10.36 8.01
C LEU A 101 -11.17 9.06 7.22
N PHE A 102 -11.21 7.93 7.89
CA PHE A 102 -11.49 6.65 7.25
C PHE A 102 -12.91 6.63 6.72
N VAL A 103 -13.09 6.05 5.56
CA VAL A 103 -14.40 5.88 4.95
C VAL A 103 -14.90 4.48 5.27
N VAL A 104 -16.07 4.41 5.88
CA VAL A 104 -16.75 3.14 6.16
C VAL A 104 -18.15 3.18 5.56
N ARG A 105 -18.70 2.02 5.24
CA ARG A 105 -20.06 1.90 4.68
C ARG A 105 -20.92 1.17 5.67
N ASP A 106 -22.09 1.74 5.95
CA ASP A 106 -23.08 1.13 6.83
C ASP A 106 -23.86 0.01 6.12
N SER A 107 -24.72 -0.69 6.84
CA SER A 107 -25.57 -1.76 6.32
C SER A 107 -26.65 -1.26 5.33
N SER A 108 -26.94 0.03 5.32
CA SER A 108 -27.91 0.66 4.39
C SER A 108 -27.24 1.15 3.09
N GLY A 109 -25.92 1.05 2.99
CA GLY A 109 -25.12 1.53 1.87
C GLY A 109 -24.64 2.98 2.00
N GLY A 110 -24.98 3.67 3.10
CA GLY A 110 -24.53 5.02 3.40
C GLY A 110 -23.03 5.08 3.71
N LEU A 111 -22.37 6.16 3.29
CA LEU A 111 -20.99 6.43 3.65
C LEU A 111 -20.93 7.14 4.99
N MET A 112 -20.11 6.60 5.89
CA MET A 112 -19.80 7.16 7.19
C MET A 112 -18.32 7.42 7.30
N PHE A 113 -17.92 8.33 8.18
CA PHE A 113 -16.54 8.77 8.31
C PHE A 113 -16.09 8.65 9.76
N THR A 114 -14.95 8.02 9.99
CA THR A 114 -14.45 7.83 11.35
C THR A 114 -12.96 8.14 11.45
N ARG A 115 -12.52 8.50 12.65
CA ARG A 115 -11.10 8.60 13.00
C ARG A 115 -10.61 7.39 13.79
N ASP A 116 -11.53 6.50 14.17
CA ASP A 116 -11.18 5.25 14.81
C ASP A 116 -10.59 4.30 13.76
N GLY A 117 -9.34 3.88 14.00
CA GLY A 117 -8.59 2.98 13.13
C GLY A 117 -8.41 1.59 13.71
N ALA A 118 -9.13 1.23 14.77
CA ALA A 118 -9.08 -0.11 15.36
C ALA A 118 -9.98 -1.06 14.55
N PHE A 119 -9.47 -1.60 13.45
CA PHE A 119 -10.23 -2.47 12.56
C PHE A 119 -9.99 -3.96 12.85
N LYS A 120 -10.89 -4.80 12.32
CA LYS A 120 -10.79 -6.26 12.35
C LYS A 120 -11.16 -6.84 10.98
N ILE A 121 -10.64 -8.03 10.72
CA ILE A 121 -11.04 -8.83 9.56
C ILE A 121 -12.14 -9.79 10.02
N ASP A 122 -13.23 -9.85 9.27
CA ASP A 122 -14.31 -10.80 9.48
C ASP A 122 -14.02 -12.18 8.87
N ALA A 123 -14.96 -13.12 9.00
CA ALA A 123 -14.81 -14.48 8.48
C ALA A 123 -14.76 -14.53 6.93
N GLU A 124 -15.34 -13.56 6.25
CA GLU A 124 -15.33 -13.42 4.80
C GLU A 124 -14.10 -12.67 4.27
N GLY A 125 -13.25 -12.16 5.18
CA GLY A 125 -12.05 -11.40 4.85
C GLY A 125 -12.28 -9.89 4.68
N ASN A 126 -13.46 -9.34 5.02
CA ASN A 126 -13.69 -7.91 4.92
C ASN A 126 -13.05 -7.19 6.10
N LEU A 127 -12.44 -6.03 5.83
CA LEU A 127 -11.93 -5.15 6.88
C LEU A 127 -13.10 -4.35 7.46
N THR A 128 -13.41 -4.54 8.75
CA THR A 128 -14.61 -4.00 9.40
C THR A 128 -14.27 -3.25 10.68
N HIS A 129 -15.12 -2.29 11.04
CA HIS A 129 -15.07 -1.63 12.33
C HIS A 129 -15.72 -2.52 13.40
N PRO A 130 -15.02 -2.86 14.50
CA PRO A 130 -15.44 -3.95 15.41
C PRO A 130 -16.73 -3.67 16.20
N SER A 131 -17.08 -2.41 16.47
CA SER A 131 -18.27 -2.08 17.25
C SER A 131 -19.54 -1.93 16.41
N THR A 132 -19.42 -1.66 15.11
CA THR A 132 -20.56 -1.42 14.22
C THR A 132 -20.71 -2.46 13.12
N GLY A 133 -19.64 -3.21 12.82
CA GLY A 133 -19.60 -4.11 11.67
C GLY A 133 -19.53 -3.41 10.31
N PHE A 134 -19.36 -2.09 10.27
CA PHE A 134 -19.28 -1.33 9.02
C PHE A 134 -17.98 -1.64 8.27
N MET A 135 -18.10 -1.80 6.94
CA MET A 135 -16.98 -2.19 6.09
C MET A 135 -16.13 -0.97 5.73
N VAL A 136 -14.83 -1.08 5.94
CA VAL A 136 -13.85 -0.07 5.49
C VAL A 136 -13.84 -0.04 3.97
N GLN A 137 -13.86 1.17 3.42
CA GLN A 137 -13.92 1.39 1.97
C GLN A 137 -12.54 1.70 1.41
N GLY A 138 -12.32 1.24 0.17
CA GLY A 138 -11.07 1.47 -0.54
C GLY A 138 -11.17 1.08 -2.02
N TRP A 139 -10.05 1.04 -2.68
CA TRP A 139 -9.92 0.54 -4.06
C TRP A 139 -9.28 -0.84 -4.02
N MET A 140 -9.94 -1.83 -4.60
CA MET A 140 -9.35 -3.15 -4.78
C MET A 140 -8.39 -3.14 -5.98
N ALA A 141 -7.31 -3.89 -5.87
CA ALA A 141 -6.38 -4.05 -6.98
C ALA A 141 -6.91 -5.07 -8.00
N ASP A 142 -6.57 -4.85 -9.25
CA ASP A 142 -6.77 -5.82 -10.32
C ASP A 142 -5.98 -7.12 -10.07
N PRO A 143 -6.28 -8.24 -10.79
CA PRO A 143 -5.50 -9.46 -10.71
C PRO A 143 -3.99 -9.27 -10.95
N LYS A 144 -3.60 -8.21 -11.67
CA LYS A 144 -2.20 -7.82 -11.91
C LYS A 144 -1.57 -7.01 -10.78
N GLY A 145 -2.33 -6.67 -9.72
CA GLY A 145 -1.84 -5.86 -8.60
C GLY A 145 -1.83 -4.35 -8.86
N THR A 146 -2.54 -3.87 -9.89
CA THR A 146 -2.68 -2.44 -10.18
C THR A 146 -3.92 -1.87 -9.50
N ILE A 147 -3.80 -0.71 -8.87
CA ILE A 147 -4.90 -0.01 -8.21
C ILE A 147 -5.39 1.12 -9.11
N ASP A 148 -6.66 1.05 -9.52
CA ASP A 148 -7.34 2.16 -10.20
C ASP A 148 -8.07 3.02 -9.15
N ARG A 149 -7.53 4.20 -8.89
CA ARG A 149 -8.09 5.18 -7.94
C ARG A 149 -9.20 6.05 -8.54
N SER A 150 -9.42 5.99 -9.84
CA SER A 150 -10.53 6.69 -10.50
C SER A 150 -11.84 5.90 -10.43
N GLY A 151 -11.75 4.62 -10.11
CA GLY A 151 -12.88 3.73 -9.93
C GLY A 151 -13.69 4.01 -8.66
N GLU A 152 -14.85 3.38 -8.56
CA GLU A 152 -15.72 3.46 -7.39
C GLU A 152 -15.10 2.79 -6.17
N ILE A 153 -15.24 3.42 -5.00
CA ILE A 153 -14.80 2.83 -3.73
C ILE A 153 -15.71 1.68 -3.33
N GLN A 154 -15.10 0.59 -2.86
CA GLN A 154 -15.80 -0.62 -2.44
C GLN A 154 -15.25 -1.15 -1.11
N GLY A 155 -15.93 -2.12 -0.49
CA GLY A 155 -15.44 -2.75 0.73
C GLY A 155 -14.07 -3.39 0.52
N LEU A 156 -13.13 -3.06 1.39
CA LEU A 156 -11.78 -3.61 1.34
C LEU A 156 -11.79 -5.05 1.87
N LYS A 157 -11.43 -6.00 1.00
CA LYS A 157 -11.42 -7.42 1.31
C LYS A 157 -9.99 -7.97 1.30
N ILE A 158 -9.61 -8.62 2.40
CA ILE A 158 -8.30 -9.25 2.59
C ILE A 158 -8.51 -10.76 2.71
N PRO A 159 -8.46 -11.50 1.58
CA PRO A 159 -8.86 -12.90 1.53
C PRO A 159 -7.77 -13.84 2.06
N LEU A 160 -7.55 -13.88 3.38
CA LEU A 160 -6.60 -14.79 4.02
C LEU A 160 -6.84 -16.25 3.61
N GLY A 161 -5.77 -17.01 3.40
CA GLY A 161 -5.84 -18.42 3.01
C GLY A 161 -6.19 -18.67 1.54
N THR A 162 -6.40 -17.63 0.73
CA THR A 162 -6.59 -17.82 -0.72
C THR A 162 -5.30 -18.18 -1.42
N SER A 163 -5.40 -19.05 -2.41
CA SER A 163 -4.26 -19.45 -3.23
C SER A 163 -4.00 -18.47 -4.37
N MET A 164 -2.73 -18.21 -4.61
CA MET A 164 -2.22 -17.59 -5.83
C MET A 164 -1.80 -18.69 -6.79
N SER A 165 -2.27 -18.65 -8.04
CA SER A 165 -1.85 -19.60 -9.07
C SER A 165 -0.36 -19.47 -9.36
N ALA A 166 0.26 -20.60 -9.75
CA ALA A 166 1.61 -20.62 -10.23
C ALA A 166 1.78 -19.74 -11.48
N LYS A 167 2.97 -19.22 -11.68
CA LYS A 167 3.39 -18.54 -12.90
C LYS A 167 4.55 -19.32 -13.52
N ALA A 168 4.37 -19.72 -14.79
CA ALA A 168 5.45 -20.29 -15.58
C ALA A 168 6.59 -19.29 -15.75
N THR A 169 7.82 -19.78 -15.83
CA THR A 169 9.00 -18.94 -16.09
C THR A 169 9.01 -18.51 -17.54
N ASP A 170 8.93 -17.19 -17.79
CA ASP A 170 8.98 -16.57 -19.12
C ASP A 170 10.35 -15.96 -19.42
N ARG A 171 11.08 -15.51 -18.38
CA ARG A 171 12.38 -14.85 -18.53
C ARG A 171 13.35 -15.26 -17.43
N ILE A 172 14.61 -15.41 -17.84
CA ILE A 172 15.75 -15.62 -16.95
C ILE A 172 16.85 -14.65 -17.34
N THR A 173 17.36 -13.90 -16.37
CA THR A 173 18.49 -12.97 -16.58
C THR A 173 19.75 -13.57 -15.97
N PHE A 174 20.82 -13.60 -16.77
CA PHE A 174 22.14 -14.07 -16.36
C PHE A 174 23.09 -12.91 -16.14
N VAL A 175 23.97 -13.05 -15.15
CA VAL A 175 24.99 -12.07 -14.79
C VAL A 175 26.30 -12.79 -14.49
N GLY A 176 27.39 -12.10 -14.62
CA GLY A 176 28.71 -12.63 -14.30
C GLY A 176 29.70 -12.52 -15.45
N ASN A 177 30.85 -13.12 -15.24
CA ASN A 177 32.00 -13.05 -16.15
C ASN A 177 32.26 -14.41 -16.80
N LEU A 178 32.64 -14.41 -18.06
CA LEU A 178 33.23 -15.54 -18.78
C LEU A 178 34.72 -15.25 -19.02
N ASN A 179 35.58 -16.21 -18.73
CA ASN A 179 37.03 -16.01 -18.79
C ASN A 179 37.54 -15.77 -20.24
N ALA A 180 38.06 -14.57 -20.51
CA ALA A 180 38.63 -14.22 -21.80
C ALA A 180 39.91 -15.00 -22.10
N GLU A 181 40.71 -15.36 -21.09
CA GLU A 181 42.02 -16.03 -21.27
C GLU A 181 41.90 -17.56 -21.31
N GLY A 182 40.72 -18.13 -21.06
CA GLY A 182 40.51 -19.58 -21.09
C GLY A 182 40.77 -20.16 -22.49
N ASP A 183 41.22 -21.41 -22.58
CA ASP A 183 41.42 -22.11 -23.85
C ASP A 183 40.08 -22.36 -24.57
N VAL A 184 40.14 -22.50 -25.90
CA VAL A 184 38.99 -22.96 -26.70
C VAL A 184 38.57 -24.35 -26.23
N GLY A 185 37.28 -24.56 -25.98
CA GLY A 185 36.73 -25.76 -25.37
C GLY A 185 36.55 -25.68 -23.86
N THR A 186 36.94 -24.56 -23.20
CA THR A 186 36.66 -24.33 -21.79
C THR A 186 35.14 -24.29 -21.57
N LEU A 187 34.66 -25.10 -20.61
CA LEU A 187 33.24 -25.21 -20.25
C LEU A 187 32.96 -24.52 -18.91
N HIS A 188 31.85 -23.80 -18.86
CA HIS A 188 31.27 -23.30 -17.62
C HIS A 188 29.77 -23.69 -17.60
N SER A 189 29.27 -24.23 -16.48
CA SER A 189 27.87 -24.60 -16.37
C SER A 189 27.18 -23.91 -15.21
N THR A 190 25.91 -23.56 -15.40
CA THR A 190 25.04 -23.03 -14.35
C THR A 190 23.70 -23.71 -14.38
N SER A 191 23.09 -23.91 -13.22
CA SER A 191 21.74 -24.50 -13.08
C SER A 191 20.77 -23.45 -12.57
N VAL A 192 19.57 -23.43 -13.17
CA VAL A 192 18.52 -22.44 -12.87
C VAL A 192 17.24 -23.17 -12.54
N PRO A 193 16.60 -22.89 -11.39
CA PRO A 193 15.26 -23.39 -11.11
C PRO A 193 14.25 -22.64 -11.97
N ILE A 194 13.43 -23.37 -12.71
CA ILE A 194 12.32 -22.85 -13.51
C ILE A 194 11.02 -23.49 -13.09
N TYR A 195 9.91 -22.80 -13.31
CA TYR A 195 8.58 -23.30 -12.96
C TYR A 195 7.73 -23.45 -14.20
N ASP A 196 6.95 -24.55 -14.26
CA ASP A 196 5.99 -24.76 -15.31
C ASP A 196 4.62 -24.11 -15.03
N SER A 197 3.67 -24.29 -15.93
CA SER A 197 2.31 -23.74 -15.79
C SER A 197 1.50 -24.33 -14.63
N LEU A 198 1.92 -25.47 -14.10
CA LEU A 198 1.33 -26.14 -12.94
C LEU A 198 2.06 -25.78 -11.63
N GLY A 199 3.18 -25.06 -11.72
CA GLY A 199 4.00 -24.66 -10.57
C GLY A 199 4.99 -25.72 -10.11
N ILE A 200 5.22 -26.74 -10.92
CA ILE A 200 6.25 -27.76 -10.65
C ILE A 200 7.60 -27.11 -10.96
N GLN A 201 8.54 -27.26 -10.03
CA GLN A 201 9.91 -26.79 -10.21
C GLN A 201 10.72 -27.80 -11.02
N HIS A 202 11.39 -27.33 -12.04
CA HIS A 202 12.33 -28.05 -12.86
C HIS A 202 13.70 -27.39 -12.83
N THR A 203 14.74 -28.10 -13.25
CA THR A 203 16.09 -27.54 -13.35
C THR A 203 16.50 -27.42 -14.81
N LEU A 204 16.78 -26.20 -15.24
CA LEU A 204 17.38 -25.90 -16.53
C LEU A 204 18.90 -25.77 -16.33
N ILE A 205 19.68 -26.52 -17.11
CA ILE A 205 21.15 -26.46 -17.09
C ILE A 205 21.62 -25.71 -18.33
N LEU A 206 22.40 -24.66 -18.14
CA LEU A 206 23.07 -23.96 -19.22
C LEU A 206 24.58 -24.24 -19.14
N GLU A 207 25.13 -24.67 -20.26
CA GLU A 207 26.55 -24.89 -20.49
C GLU A 207 27.05 -23.82 -21.45
N TYR A 208 28.14 -23.17 -21.11
CA TYR A 208 28.85 -22.18 -21.93
C TYR A 208 30.20 -22.75 -22.35
N GLU A 209 30.42 -22.86 -23.62
CA GLU A 209 31.65 -23.38 -24.24
C GLU A 209 32.34 -22.28 -25.04
N LYS A 210 33.61 -22.03 -24.76
CA LYS A 210 34.40 -21.10 -25.57
C LYS A 210 34.74 -21.73 -26.89
N THR A 211 34.27 -21.15 -28.03
CA THR A 211 34.46 -21.66 -29.38
C THR A 211 35.49 -20.87 -30.17
N GLY A 212 35.83 -19.67 -29.71
CA GLY A 212 36.82 -18.80 -30.37
C GLY A 212 37.09 -17.54 -29.57
N ASP A 213 37.93 -16.67 -30.12
CA ASP A 213 38.18 -15.37 -29.51
C ASP A 213 36.86 -14.58 -29.43
N ASN A 214 36.50 -14.15 -28.21
CA ASN A 214 35.25 -13.43 -27.93
C ASN A 214 33.95 -14.13 -28.37
N THR A 215 34.02 -15.43 -28.69
CA THR A 215 32.85 -16.19 -29.15
C THR A 215 32.57 -17.36 -28.21
N TRP A 216 31.33 -17.41 -27.72
CA TRP A 216 30.85 -18.46 -26.84
C TRP A 216 29.61 -19.12 -27.41
N LYS A 217 29.55 -20.43 -27.25
CA LYS A 217 28.38 -21.26 -27.55
C LYS A 217 27.70 -21.56 -26.22
N TRP A 218 26.38 -21.34 -26.17
CA TRP A 218 25.59 -21.82 -25.05
C TRP A 218 24.74 -23.02 -25.48
N THR A 219 24.54 -23.95 -24.54
CA THR A 219 23.70 -25.14 -24.72
C THR A 219 22.78 -25.27 -23.50
N ALA A 220 21.48 -25.25 -23.74
CA ALA A 220 20.47 -25.46 -22.69
C ALA A 220 20.05 -26.93 -22.68
N ARG A 221 20.06 -27.54 -21.50
CA ARG A 221 19.66 -28.93 -21.26
C ARG A 221 18.54 -28.97 -20.24
N PHE A 222 17.55 -29.84 -20.50
CA PHE A 222 16.36 -29.96 -19.65
C PHE A 222 15.82 -31.37 -19.65
N GLY A 223 15.29 -31.82 -18.50
CA GLY A 223 14.68 -33.12 -18.33
C GLY A 223 15.55 -34.15 -17.60
N GLU A 224 15.10 -35.40 -17.58
CA GLU A 224 15.84 -36.51 -16.99
C GLU A 224 16.95 -37.00 -17.95
N PRO A 225 18.06 -37.49 -17.41
CA PRO A 225 19.08 -38.11 -18.24
C PRO A 225 18.51 -39.33 -19.02
N ASP A 226 18.88 -39.41 -20.28
CA ASP A 226 18.53 -40.59 -21.11
C ASP A 226 19.09 -41.86 -20.51
N GLU A 227 18.24 -42.89 -20.34
CA GLU A 227 18.60 -44.16 -19.69
C GLU A 227 19.78 -44.89 -20.35
N ASN A 228 19.98 -44.66 -21.65
CA ASN A 228 21.05 -45.36 -22.40
C ASN A 228 22.35 -44.56 -22.47
N THR A 229 22.23 -43.21 -22.51
CA THR A 229 23.41 -42.34 -22.71
C THR A 229 23.80 -41.59 -21.43
N GLY A 230 22.92 -41.50 -20.46
CA GLY A 230 23.11 -40.72 -19.23
C GLY A 230 23.14 -39.19 -19.47
N VAL A 231 22.82 -38.75 -20.69
CA VAL A 231 22.90 -37.34 -21.08
C VAL A 231 21.52 -36.70 -20.98
N ILE A 232 21.46 -35.50 -20.34
CA ILE A 232 20.24 -34.69 -20.28
C ILE A 232 19.92 -34.11 -21.66
N PRO A 233 18.68 -34.23 -22.16
CA PRO A 233 18.29 -33.75 -23.48
C PRO A 233 18.59 -32.26 -23.70
N GLN A 234 19.12 -31.91 -24.87
CA GLN A 234 19.34 -30.54 -25.28
C GLN A 234 18.02 -29.94 -25.78
N VAL A 235 17.64 -28.77 -25.25
CA VAL A 235 16.41 -28.05 -25.60
C VAL A 235 16.69 -26.73 -26.36
N GLY A 236 17.94 -26.29 -26.38
CA GLY A 236 18.35 -25.12 -27.14
C GLY A 236 19.86 -24.98 -27.23
N THR A 237 20.33 -24.30 -28.25
CA THR A 237 21.73 -23.94 -28.42
C THR A 237 21.83 -22.67 -29.25
N GLY A 238 22.90 -21.93 -29.09
CA GLY A 238 23.19 -20.75 -29.89
C GLY A 238 24.59 -20.23 -29.58
N THR A 239 24.92 -19.13 -30.20
CA THR A 239 26.21 -18.46 -30.01
C THR A 239 25.98 -16.99 -29.76
N PHE A 240 26.80 -16.40 -28.91
CA PHE A 240 26.90 -14.95 -28.75
C PHE A 240 28.36 -14.52 -28.72
N THR A 241 28.59 -13.27 -29.01
CA THR A 241 29.93 -12.69 -29.10
C THR A 241 30.05 -11.49 -28.19
N PHE A 242 31.26 -11.25 -27.70
CA PHE A 242 31.60 -10.05 -26.92
C PHE A 242 32.31 -9.02 -27.79
N ASP A 243 32.11 -7.76 -27.49
CA ASP A 243 32.85 -6.65 -28.10
C ASP A 243 34.27 -6.50 -27.49
N ALA A 244 35.03 -5.53 -27.98
CA ALA A 244 36.35 -5.23 -27.45
C ALA A 244 36.38 -4.70 -26.01
N ASN A 245 35.22 -4.31 -25.48
CA ASN A 245 35.05 -3.85 -24.09
C ASN A 245 34.55 -4.97 -23.16
N GLY A 246 34.36 -6.17 -23.69
CA GLY A 246 33.87 -7.31 -22.92
C GLY A 246 32.36 -7.33 -22.69
N ALA A 247 31.59 -6.55 -23.44
CA ALA A 247 30.12 -6.56 -23.39
C ALA A 247 29.53 -7.46 -24.46
N VAL A 248 28.38 -8.10 -24.20
CA VAL A 248 27.70 -8.94 -25.21
C VAL A 248 27.18 -8.09 -26.37
N VAL A 249 27.50 -8.49 -27.60
CA VAL A 249 27.03 -7.84 -28.82
C VAL A 249 25.56 -8.18 -29.05
N ARG A 250 24.71 -7.16 -29.17
CA ARG A 250 23.26 -7.30 -29.42
C ARG A 250 22.98 -7.38 -30.93
N GLY A 251 21.97 -8.17 -31.27
CA GLY A 251 21.42 -8.16 -32.64
C GLY A 251 20.62 -6.88 -32.91
N GLN A 252 20.51 -6.52 -34.17
CA GLN A 252 19.69 -5.36 -34.60
C GLN A 252 18.18 -5.67 -34.54
N ASP A 253 17.80 -6.94 -34.67
CA ASP A 253 16.42 -7.40 -34.55
C ASP A 253 16.20 -8.02 -33.16
N PRO A 254 15.30 -7.43 -32.35
CA PRO A 254 15.03 -7.94 -30.99
C PRO A 254 14.47 -9.38 -30.95
N SER A 255 13.92 -9.89 -32.07
CA SER A 255 13.38 -11.25 -32.17
C SER A 255 14.47 -12.29 -32.47
N LEU A 256 15.59 -11.86 -33.03
CA LEU A 256 16.74 -12.68 -33.45
C LEU A 256 18.02 -12.30 -32.66
N ASP A 257 17.88 -11.54 -31.59
CA ASP A 257 19.02 -11.05 -30.79
C ASP A 257 19.75 -12.22 -30.13
N PRO A 258 21.01 -12.52 -30.45
CA PRO A 258 21.78 -13.58 -29.84
C PRO A 258 21.99 -13.36 -28.33
N ALA A 259 21.86 -12.12 -27.85
CA ALA A 259 21.94 -11.79 -26.43
C ALA A 259 20.64 -12.15 -25.66
N THR A 260 19.51 -12.37 -26.35
CA THR A 260 18.22 -12.68 -25.73
C THR A 260 17.47 -13.79 -26.47
N PRO A 261 18.07 -15.00 -26.66
CA PRO A 261 17.42 -16.10 -27.35
C PRO A 261 16.22 -16.63 -26.55
N THR A 262 15.25 -17.20 -27.28
CA THR A 262 14.09 -17.89 -26.70
C THR A 262 14.24 -19.38 -26.93
N ILE A 263 14.00 -20.18 -25.91
CA ILE A 263 13.95 -21.64 -25.98
C ILE A 263 12.54 -22.13 -25.70
N THR A 264 12.10 -23.17 -26.41
CA THR A 264 10.77 -23.77 -26.23
C THR A 264 10.93 -25.26 -26.01
N PHE A 265 10.31 -25.78 -24.98
CA PHE A 265 10.34 -27.20 -24.65
C PHE A 265 9.11 -27.64 -23.83
N PRO A 266 8.67 -28.89 -23.96
CA PRO A 266 7.59 -29.44 -23.14
C PRO A 266 8.13 -29.87 -21.77
N PRO A 267 7.62 -29.36 -20.65
CA PRO A 267 8.06 -29.79 -19.32
C PRO A 267 7.54 -31.19 -18.92
N GLY A 268 6.60 -31.74 -19.66
CA GLY A 268 5.95 -33.00 -19.31
C GLY A 268 4.80 -32.84 -18.31
N GLY A 269 4.28 -33.98 -17.80
CA GLY A 269 3.29 -33.97 -16.71
C GLY A 269 1.94 -33.33 -17.02
N GLY A 270 1.63 -33.04 -18.30
CA GLY A 270 0.40 -32.35 -18.70
C GLY A 270 0.47 -30.80 -18.60
N ALA A 271 1.62 -30.23 -18.24
CA ALA A 271 1.82 -28.79 -18.26
C ALA A 271 1.92 -28.26 -19.71
N ALA A 272 1.58 -26.99 -19.88
CA ALA A 272 1.75 -26.32 -21.17
C ALA A 272 3.24 -26.22 -21.54
N GLY A 273 3.54 -26.16 -22.85
CA GLY A 273 4.90 -25.94 -23.32
C GLY A 273 5.47 -24.64 -22.72
N LEU A 274 6.72 -24.70 -22.29
CA LEU A 274 7.44 -23.56 -21.76
C LEU A 274 8.15 -22.81 -22.90
N GLU A 275 7.99 -21.50 -22.93
CA GLU A 275 8.71 -20.58 -23.79
C GLU A 275 9.52 -19.64 -22.88
N VAL A 276 10.83 -19.87 -22.79
CA VAL A 276 11.71 -19.15 -21.87
C VAL A 276 12.69 -18.29 -22.64
N LYS A 277 12.68 -17.00 -22.36
CA LYS A 277 13.63 -16.03 -22.86
C LYS A 277 14.86 -15.97 -21.96
N LEU A 278 16.02 -16.30 -22.50
CA LEU A 278 17.30 -16.19 -21.82
C LEU A 278 17.90 -14.82 -22.09
N ASP A 279 18.22 -14.08 -21.06
CA ASP A 279 18.76 -12.72 -21.16
C ASP A 279 20.24 -12.72 -20.74
N PHE A 280 21.14 -12.66 -21.72
CA PHE A 280 22.59 -12.64 -21.53
C PHE A 280 23.18 -11.23 -21.59
N THR A 281 22.36 -10.19 -21.69
CA THR A 281 22.81 -8.81 -21.89
C THR A 281 23.69 -8.25 -20.77
N ALA A 282 23.61 -8.85 -19.57
CA ALA A 282 24.41 -8.44 -18.40
C ALA A 282 25.64 -9.33 -18.16
N LEU A 283 25.96 -10.23 -19.12
CA LEU A 283 27.22 -10.97 -19.09
C LEU A 283 28.39 -10.09 -19.53
N SER A 284 29.55 -10.39 -18.98
CA SER A 284 30.82 -9.75 -19.35
C SER A 284 31.89 -10.78 -19.67
N GLN A 285 32.92 -10.35 -20.41
CA GLN A 285 34.08 -11.19 -20.69
C GLN A 285 35.38 -10.43 -20.35
N PHE A 286 36.02 -10.84 -19.25
CA PHE A 286 37.29 -10.30 -18.79
C PHE A 286 38.26 -11.44 -18.45
N GLY A 287 39.55 -11.13 -18.20
CA GLY A 287 40.60 -12.09 -17.87
C GLY A 287 40.48 -12.74 -16.48
N GLU A 288 39.32 -12.68 -15.86
CA GLU A 288 39.00 -13.30 -14.57
C GLU A 288 38.28 -14.64 -14.74
N ALA A 289 38.29 -15.48 -13.68
CA ALA A 289 37.61 -16.77 -13.70
C ALA A 289 36.12 -16.65 -14.06
N SER A 290 35.61 -17.63 -14.76
CA SER A 290 34.18 -17.67 -15.10
C SER A 290 33.32 -17.78 -13.86
N SER A 291 32.32 -16.89 -13.74
CA SER A 291 31.44 -16.74 -12.57
C SER A 291 29.97 -16.55 -12.96
N VAL A 292 29.59 -16.97 -14.18
CA VAL A 292 28.22 -16.80 -14.67
C VAL A 292 27.23 -17.52 -13.79
N ASN A 293 26.20 -16.78 -13.37
CA ASN A 293 25.07 -17.33 -12.64
C ASN A 293 23.78 -16.62 -13.10
N TRP A 294 22.62 -17.20 -12.75
CA TRP A 294 21.35 -16.50 -12.91
C TRP A 294 21.16 -15.47 -11.80
N SER A 295 20.58 -14.34 -12.14
CA SER A 295 20.27 -13.24 -11.21
C SER A 295 18.79 -13.23 -10.85
N THR A 296 17.91 -13.26 -11.84
CA THR A 296 16.48 -13.22 -11.66
C THR A 296 15.78 -14.19 -12.60
N GLN A 297 14.69 -14.75 -12.13
CA GLN A 297 13.71 -15.48 -12.92
C GLN A 297 12.32 -15.09 -12.44
N ASP A 298 11.32 -15.10 -13.29
CA ASP A 298 10.00 -14.52 -13.02
C ASP A 298 8.90 -15.54 -12.75
N GLY A 299 9.23 -16.84 -12.78
CA GLY A 299 8.32 -17.93 -12.44
C GLY A 299 8.25 -18.19 -10.94
N TYR A 300 7.15 -18.77 -10.49
CA TYR A 300 6.97 -19.21 -9.09
C TYR A 300 5.92 -20.30 -8.96
N ALA A 301 6.04 -21.12 -7.92
CA ALA A 301 5.04 -22.11 -7.55
C ALA A 301 3.76 -21.46 -7.03
N ALA A 302 2.66 -22.20 -7.00
CA ALA A 302 1.46 -21.77 -6.32
C ALA A 302 1.75 -21.50 -4.83
N GLY A 303 1.11 -20.49 -4.27
CA GLY A 303 1.27 -20.11 -2.88
C GLY A 303 -0.07 -19.77 -2.23
N THR A 304 -0.17 -19.93 -0.91
CA THR A 304 -1.32 -19.48 -0.12
C THR A 304 -0.98 -18.21 0.62
N MET A 305 -1.93 -17.30 0.74
CA MET A 305 -1.73 -16.06 1.49
C MET A 305 -1.66 -16.36 2.98
N GLU A 306 -0.51 -16.10 3.60
CA GLU A 306 -0.24 -16.34 5.02
C GLU A 306 -0.51 -15.13 5.88
N THR A 307 -0.08 -13.97 5.40
CA THR A 307 -0.22 -12.70 6.12
C THR A 307 -0.36 -11.53 5.15
N PHE A 308 -0.60 -10.36 5.68
CA PHE A 308 -0.64 -9.12 4.93
C PHE A 308 0.10 -8.02 5.68
N ASN A 309 0.43 -6.96 4.97
CA ASN A 309 0.98 -5.73 5.53
C ASN A 309 0.22 -4.54 4.95
N ILE A 310 0.11 -3.47 5.76
CA ILE A 310 -0.47 -2.19 5.32
C ILE A 310 0.64 -1.14 5.45
N ASP A 311 0.96 -0.48 4.35
CA ASP A 311 1.98 0.54 4.32
C ASP A 311 1.47 1.92 4.80
N ASP A 312 2.36 2.90 4.86
CA ASP A 312 2.08 4.28 5.25
C ASP A 312 1.13 5.03 4.29
N ARG A 313 0.91 4.51 3.10
CA ARG A 313 -0.02 5.01 2.08
C ARG A 313 -1.37 4.31 2.12
N GLY A 314 -1.57 3.41 3.07
CA GLY A 314 -2.77 2.59 3.19
C GLY A 314 -2.90 1.51 2.12
N VAL A 315 -1.80 1.13 1.43
CA VAL A 315 -1.80 0.01 0.48
C VAL A 315 -1.68 -1.29 1.25
N VAL A 316 -2.61 -2.18 0.99
CA VAL A 316 -2.65 -3.53 1.57
C VAL A 316 -1.94 -4.48 0.64
N THR A 317 -0.88 -5.11 1.12
CA THR A 317 -0.06 -6.09 0.38
C THR A 317 -0.14 -7.44 1.07
N GLY A 318 -0.57 -8.47 0.34
CA GLY A 318 -0.56 -9.86 0.80
C GLY A 318 0.81 -10.50 0.63
N VAL A 319 1.21 -11.29 1.61
CA VAL A 319 2.43 -12.09 1.62
C VAL A 319 2.05 -13.56 1.47
N TYR A 320 2.62 -14.23 0.49
CA TYR A 320 2.29 -15.59 0.13
C TYR A 320 3.40 -16.59 0.55
N SER A 321 3.02 -17.84 0.79
CA SER A 321 3.94 -18.93 1.20
C SER A 321 5.07 -19.20 0.19
N ASN A 322 4.89 -18.78 -1.06
CA ASN A 322 5.92 -18.86 -2.11
C ASN A 322 6.89 -17.64 -2.13
N GLY A 323 6.84 -16.78 -1.10
CA GLY A 323 7.68 -15.59 -1.00
C GLY A 323 7.25 -14.43 -1.88
N GLN A 324 6.13 -14.55 -2.60
CA GLN A 324 5.61 -13.47 -3.45
C GLN A 324 4.76 -12.47 -2.66
N TYR A 325 4.80 -11.23 -3.13
CA TYR A 325 3.99 -10.13 -2.60
C TYR A 325 3.00 -9.70 -3.67
N LYS A 326 1.74 -9.52 -3.27
CA LYS A 326 0.71 -9.03 -4.19
C LYS A 326 -0.08 -7.91 -3.55
N ILE A 327 -0.24 -6.81 -4.26
CA ILE A 327 -1.11 -5.71 -3.83
C ILE A 327 -2.56 -6.19 -3.93
N ILE A 328 -3.30 -6.03 -2.83
CA ILE A 328 -4.71 -6.43 -2.70
C ILE A 328 -5.61 -5.23 -2.93
N GLY A 329 -5.25 -4.08 -2.38
CA GLY A 329 -6.03 -2.86 -2.51
C GLY A 329 -5.41 -1.71 -1.73
N GLN A 330 -6.11 -0.58 -1.70
CA GLN A 330 -5.72 0.61 -0.97
C GLN A 330 -6.91 1.20 -0.25
N MET A 331 -6.71 1.60 0.99
CA MET A 331 -7.70 2.26 1.82
C MET A 331 -8.03 3.66 1.31
N ALA A 332 -9.31 4.02 1.30
CA ALA A 332 -9.76 5.36 0.96
C ALA A 332 -9.82 6.25 2.20
N LEU A 333 -9.34 7.47 2.07
CA LEU A 333 -9.47 8.52 3.06
C LEU A 333 -10.31 9.67 2.51
N ALA A 334 -11.19 10.23 3.34
CA ALA A 334 -11.96 11.41 3.02
C ALA A 334 -11.35 12.65 3.68
N SER A 335 -11.32 13.76 2.96
CA SER A 335 -10.96 15.07 3.48
C SER A 335 -12.10 16.05 3.23
N PHE A 336 -12.44 16.84 4.25
CA PHE A 336 -13.50 17.84 4.18
C PHE A 336 -12.91 19.22 4.37
N ALA A 337 -13.39 20.17 3.58
CA ALA A 337 -12.99 21.59 3.72
C ALA A 337 -13.45 22.16 5.07
N ASN A 338 -14.59 21.69 5.58
CA ASN A 338 -15.12 22.04 6.89
C ASN A 338 -15.55 20.77 7.66
N PRO A 339 -14.63 20.11 8.38
CA PRO A 339 -14.96 18.93 9.17
C PRO A 339 -15.88 19.22 10.37
N GLU A 340 -15.90 20.46 10.87
CA GLU A 340 -16.77 20.88 11.97
C GLU A 340 -18.26 20.88 11.61
N GLY A 341 -18.58 20.92 10.31
CA GLY A 341 -19.94 20.85 9.77
C GLY A 341 -20.52 19.42 9.72
N LEU A 342 -19.72 18.40 10.03
CA LEU A 342 -20.18 17.03 10.06
C LEU A 342 -21.02 16.77 11.33
N THR A 343 -22.15 16.08 11.15
CA THR A 343 -22.99 15.62 12.28
C THR A 343 -22.38 14.37 12.89
N ARG A 344 -22.12 14.43 14.19
CA ARG A 344 -21.62 13.28 14.92
C ARG A 344 -22.71 12.27 15.18
N GLN A 345 -22.44 11.02 14.83
CA GLN A 345 -23.23 9.86 15.22
C GLN A 345 -22.53 9.08 16.36
N SER A 346 -23.18 8.04 16.88
CA SER A 346 -22.58 7.16 17.88
C SER A 346 -21.35 6.44 17.34
N ASN A 347 -20.49 5.94 18.21
CA ASN A 347 -19.26 5.19 17.88
C ASN A 347 -18.21 5.99 17.09
N ASN A 348 -18.08 7.29 17.37
CA ASN A 348 -17.09 8.19 16.75
C ASN A 348 -17.20 8.33 15.21
N MET A 349 -18.41 8.22 14.67
CA MET A 349 -18.73 8.42 13.27
C MET A 349 -19.42 9.73 12.99
#